data_b82e8411d5ed18986f1985cb59ddcb92
#
_entry.id   b82e8411d5ed18986f1985cb59ddcb92
#
_cell.length_a   1.000
_cell.length_b   1.000
_cell.length_c   1.000
_cell.angle_alpha   90.00
_cell.angle_beta   90.00
_cell.angle_gamma   90.00
#
_symmetry.space_group_name_H-M   'P 1'
#
loop_
_entity.id
_entity.type
_entity.pdbx_description
1 polymer ?
#
loop_
_entity_poly.entity_id
_entity_poly.type
_entity_poly.pdbx_seq_one_letter_code
_entity_poly.pdbx_strand_id
1 'polypeptide(L)'
;MPKPYGYFRIAIPDTAYTCFDWKGYPYSFRLSTNAYVDVHEKEGEKYWIDIQYPSLNATIHCSYKPVRNNLRTLSRDAQEFLYSHSTVASAIPAQEYANDAYSVYGLYFELYGNTATPIQFYLTDSVEHFFRASVYCNTIPNQDSLAPIHEYLRQDARMIMESIVWRW
;
A
#
# COMPACT_ATOMS: atom_id res chain seq x y z
N MET A 1 29.67 -10.31 -15.85
CA MET A 1 30.21 -9.61 -14.70
C MET A 1 29.89 -10.38 -13.42
N PRO A 2 30.89 -10.80 -12.66
CA PRO A 2 30.63 -11.58 -11.47
C PRO A 2 29.86 -10.72 -10.45
N LYS A 3 28.84 -11.30 -9.84
CA LYS A 3 28.08 -10.62 -8.82
C LYS A 3 28.91 -10.52 -7.53
N PRO A 4 28.82 -9.40 -6.80
CA PRO A 4 29.49 -9.31 -5.51
C PRO A 4 29.04 -10.44 -4.59
N TYR A 5 29.99 -10.98 -3.85
CA TYR A 5 29.67 -11.97 -2.82
C TYR A 5 28.76 -11.36 -1.76
N GLY A 6 27.75 -12.12 -1.35
CA GLY A 6 26.88 -11.72 -0.22
C GLY A 6 25.52 -11.21 -0.61
N TYR A 7 25.20 -11.07 -1.89
CA TYR A 7 23.84 -10.71 -2.32
C TYR A 7 23.04 -11.98 -2.59
N PHE A 8 22.05 -12.24 -1.75
CA PHE A 8 21.06 -13.26 -2.05
C PHE A 8 20.13 -12.73 -3.13
N ARG A 9 19.99 -13.48 -4.21
CA ARG A 9 18.92 -13.22 -5.15
C ARG A 9 17.61 -13.62 -4.51
N ILE A 10 16.79 -12.63 -4.21
CA ILE A 10 15.41 -12.88 -3.84
C ILE A 10 14.67 -13.19 -5.14
N ALA A 11 14.11 -14.39 -5.21
CA ALA A 11 13.30 -14.77 -6.35
C ALA A 11 12.03 -13.91 -6.36
N ILE A 12 11.85 -13.12 -7.41
CA ILE A 12 10.62 -12.34 -7.59
C ILE A 12 9.59 -13.26 -8.25
N PRO A 13 8.41 -13.45 -7.63
CA PRO A 13 7.38 -14.29 -8.22
C PRO A 13 6.79 -13.68 -9.49
N ASP A 14 6.20 -14.51 -10.34
CA ASP A 14 5.49 -14.04 -11.51
C ASP A 14 4.32 -13.16 -11.14
N THR A 15 4.04 -12.15 -11.97
CA THR A 15 2.95 -11.22 -11.74
C THR A 15 1.65 -11.82 -12.28
N ALA A 16 0.78 -12.25 -11.38
CA ALA A 16 -0.57 -12.65 -11.66
C ALA A 16 -1.49 -12.08 -10.60
N TYR A 17 -2.71 -11.73 -10.98
CA TYR A 17 -3.64 -11.02 -10.11
C TYR A 17 -4.95 -11.78 -9.95
N THR A 18 -5.53 -11.68 -8.75
CA THR A 18 -6.86 -12.16 -8.42
C THR A 18 -7.66 -11.01 -7.83
N CYS A 19 -8.97 -11.21 -7.66
CA CYS A 19 -9.83 -10.17 -7.14
C CYS A 19 -10.08 -10.38 -5.64
N PHE A 20 -9.87 -9.33 -4.86
CA PHE A 20 -10.38 -9.24 -3.49
C PHE A 20 -11.77 -8.62 -3.58
N ASP A 21 -12.80 -9.42 -3.41
CA ASP A 21 -14.19 -8.99 -3.51
C ASP A 21 -15.01 -9.75 -2.46
N TRP A 22 -14.76 -9.44 -1.20
CA TRP A 22 -15.41 -10.12 -0.09
C TRP A 22 -16.74 -9.46 0.22
N LYS A 23 -17.74 -10.31 0.41
CA LYS A 23 -19.10 -9.87 0.74
C LYS A 23 -19.09 -9.03 2.02
N GLY A 24 -19.79 -7.90 1.97
CA GLY A 24 -19.90 -6.99 3.11
C GLY A 24 -18.78 -5.97 3.24
N TYR A 25 -17.74 -6.04 2.40
CA TYR A 25 -16.68 -5.04 2.39
C TYR A 25 -17.05 -3.85 1.51
N PRO A 26 -16.67 -2.61 1.91
CA PRO A 26 -17.02 -1.40 1.17
C PRO A 26 -16.18 -1.16 -0.08
N TYR A 27 -15.22 -2.03 -0.35
CA TYR A 27 -14.32 -1.90 -1.48
C TYR A 27 -13.95 -3.27 -2.04
N SER A 28 -13.54 -3.29 -3.29
CA SER A 28 -12.90 -4.44 -3.94
C SER A 28 -11.72 -3.94 -4.76
N PHE A 29 -10.75 -4.79 -4.99
CA PHE A 29 -9.57 -4.48 -5.79
C PHE A 29 -8.91 -5.76 -6.27
N ARG A 30 -7.91 -5.61 -7.14
CA ARG A 30 -7.10 -6.74 -7.59
C ARG A 30 -5.80 -6.78 -6.80
N LEU A 31 -5.39 -7.98 -6.42
CA LEU A 31 -4.15 -8.20 -5.67
C LEU A 31 -3.39 -9.38 -6.27
N SER A 32 -2.09 -9.43 -5.99
CA SER A 32 -1.21 -10.49 -6.45
C SER A 32 -1.66 -11.85 -5.92
N THR A 33 -1.59 -12.88 -6.78
CA THR A 33 -1.84 -14.27 -6.37
C THR A 33 -0.79 -14.81 -5.41
N ASN A 34 0.35 -14.12 -5.26
CA ASN A 34 1.42 -14.47 -4.33
C ASN A 34 1.21 -13.86 -2.94
N ALA A 35 0.14 -13.14 -2.75
CA ALA A 35 -0.25 -12.54 -1.48
C ALA A 35 -1.52 -13.18 -0.94
N TYR A 36 -1.70 -13.06 0.37
CA TYR A 36 -2.96 -13.44 0.99
C TYR A 36 -3.43 -12.32 1.94
N VAL A 37 -4.71 -12.31 2.26
CA VAL A 37 -5.33 -11.28 3.07
C VAL A 37 -5.61 -11.78 4.47
N ASP A 38 -5.10 -11.05 5.48
CA ASP A 38 -5.48 -11.20 6.88
C ASP A 38 -6.45 -10.08 7.25
N VAL A 39 -7.55 -10.42 7.90
CA VAL A 39 -8.51 -9.42 8.35
C VAL A 39 -8.25 -9.01 9.79
N HIS A 40 -8.54 -7.75 10.10
CA HIS A 40 -8.52 -7.25 11.47
C HIS A 40 -9.90 -7.43 12.09
N GLU A 41 -9.93 -8.04 13.28
CA GLU A 41 -11.18 -8.31 14.01
C GLU A 41 -11.34 -7.41 15.23
N LYS A 42 -10.43 -6.44 15.42
CA LYS A 42 -10.48 -5.53 16.57
C LYS A 42 -11.59 -4.51 16.41
N GLU A 43 -12.19 -4.14 17.52
CA GLU A 43 -13.13 -3.02 17.57
C GLU A 43 -12.45 -1.74 17.11
N GLY A 44 -13.13 -0.98 16.24
CA GLY A 44 -12.57 0.24 15.65
C GLY A 44 -11.74 0.04 14.40
N GLU A 45 -11.43 -1.22 14.05
CA GLU A 45 -10.66 -1.57 12.85
C GLU A 45 -11.49 -2.35 11.83
N LYS A 46 -12.76 -2.01 11.73
CA LYS A 46 -13.66 -2.66 10.78
C LYS A 46 -13.22 -2.38 9.35
N TYR A 47 -13.14 -3.44 8.53
CA TYR A 47 -12.66 -3.42 7.14
C TYR A 47 -11.19 -3.10 6.98
N TRP A 48 -10.41 -3.15 8.04
CA TRP A 48 -8.96 -3.11 7.94
C TRP A 48 -8.42 -4.48 7.56
N ILE A 49 -7.45 -4.51 6.68
CA ILE A 49 -6.82 -5.75 6.20
C ILE A 49 -5.30 -5.58 6.12
N ASP A 50 -4.59 -6.70 6.23
CA ASP A 50 -3.19 -6.79 5.89
C ASP A 50 -3.03 -7.71 4.69
N ILE A 51 -2.30 -7.26 3.68
CA ILE A 51 -1.95 -8.07 2.53
C ILE A 51 -0.54 -8.59 2.77
N GLN A 52 -0.41 -9.90 2.96
CA GLN A 52 0.84 -10.53 3.32
C GLN A 52 1.53 -11.12 2.11
N TYR A 53 2.84 -10.87 2.00
CA TYR A 53 3.71 -11.40 0.95
C TYR A 53 4.79 -12.27 1.63
N PRO A 54 4.51 -13.56 1.92
CA PRO A 54 5.46 -14.38 2.68
C PRO A 54 6.81 -14.53 2.01
N SER A 55 6.83 -14.70 0.68
CA SER A 55 8.08 -14.89 -0.07
C SER A 55 8.94 -13.64 -0.13
N LEU A 56 8.36 -12.47 0.09
CA LEU A 56 9.07 -11.18 0.05
C LEU A 56 9.30 -10.59 1.44
N ASN A 57 8.79 -11.25 2.49
CA ASN A 57 8.80 -10.74 3.86
C ASN A 57 8.28 -9.29 3.93
N ALA A 58 7.15 -9.06 3.26
CA ALA A 58 6.53 -7.75 3.17
C ALA A 58 5.04 -7.82 3.48
N THR A 59 4.49 -6.70 3.91
CA THR A 59 3.07 -6.54 4.25
C THR A 59 2.57 -5.21 3.73
N ILE A 60 1.39 -5.19 3.12
CA ILE A 60 0.66 -3.94 2.87
C ILE A 60 -0.42 -3.83 3.94
N HIS A 61 -0.26 -2.87 4.84
CA HIS A 61 -1.24 -2.60 5.88
C HIS A 61 -2.29 -1.62 5.34
N CYS A 62 -3.55 -2.06 5.31
CA CYS A 62 -4.65 -1.29 4.76
C CYS A 62 -5.65 -0.93 5.86
N SER A 63 -5.92 0.35 6.01
CA SER A 63 -6.94 0.84 6.93
C SER A 63 -8.10 1.46 6.17
N TYR A 64 -9.27 1.41 6.75
CA TYR A 64 -10.47 1.99 6.18
C TYR A 64 -11.20 2.81 7.24
N LYS A 65 -11.63 4.01 6.85
CA LYS A 65 -12.47 4.86 7.70
C LYS A 65 -13.59 5.46 6.86
N PRO A 66 -14.84 5.43 7.35
CA PRO A 66 -15.89 6.17 6.68
C PRO A 66 -15.63 7.67 6.80
N VAL A 67 -15.88 8.41 5.73
CA VAL A 67 -15.83 9.88 5.75
C VAL A 67 -17.14 10.40 6.30
N ARG A 68 -17.06 11.27 7.32
CA ARG A 68 -18.22 11.91 7.97
C ARG A 68 -17.91 13.39 8.17
N ASN A 69 -17.82 14.15 7.07
CA ASN A 69 -17.41 15.55 7.06
C ASN A 69 -16.03 15.81 7.68
N ASN A 70 -15.16 14.78 7.68
CA ASN A 70 -13.85 14.82 8.31
C ASN A 70 -12.72 14.46 7.33
N LEU A 71 -12.95 14.60 6.02
CA LEU A 71 -11.95 14.24 5.00
C LEU A 71 -10.63 14.98 5.22
N ARG A 72 -10.70 16.26 5.56
CA ARG A 72 -9.49 17.06 5.81
C ARG A 72 -8.67 16.49 6.96
N THR A 73 -9.33 16.06 8.04
CA THR A 73 -8.67 15.42 9.19
C THR A 73 -8.02 14.09 8.78
N LEU A 74 -8.74 13.25 8.06
CA LEU A 74 -8.23 11.95 7.62
C LEU A 74 -7.03 12.10 6.68
N SER A 75 -7.09 13.05 5.74
CA SER A 75 -5.98 13.35 4.83
C SER A 75 -4.77 13.88 5.59
N ARG A 76 -4.98 14.75 6.57
CA ARG A 76 -3.92 15.28 7.41
C ARG A 76 -3.25 14.19 8.23
N ASP A 77 -4.04 13.29 8.84
CA ASP A 77 -3.50 12.18 9.63
C ASP A 77 -2.64 11.25 8.77
N ALA A 78 -3.06 10.99 7.53
CA ALA A 78 -2.27 10.18 6.59
C ALA A 78 -0.94 10.86 6.26
N GLN A 79 -0.93 12.18 6.06
CA GLN A 79 0.27 12.93 5.78
C GLN A 79 1.19 13.02 7.00
N GLU A 80 0.64 13.19 8.19
CA GLU A 80 1.42 13.19 9.45
C GLU A 80 2.10 11.85 9.66
N PHE A 81 1.41 10.75 9.41
CA PHE A 81 2.00 9.40 9.47
C PHE A 81 3.17 9.28 8.50
N LEU A 82 3.00 9.77 7.26
CA LEU A 82 4.03 9.79 6.26
C LEU A 82 5.27 10.58 6.74
N TYR A 83 5.06 11.79 7.22
CA TYR A 83 6.16 12.65 7.67
C TYR A 83 6.87 12.10 8.90
N SER A 84 6.19 11.37 9.76
CA SER A 84 6.82 10.74 10.92
C SER A 84 7.86 9.69 10.52
N HIS A 85 7.71 9.10 9.33
CA HIS A 85 8.66 8.12 8.77
C HIS A 85 9.71 8.76 7.86
N SER A 86 9.61 10.07 7.59
CA SER A 86 10.50 10.75 6.65
C SER A 86 11.84 11.17 7.25
N THR A 87 12.05 11.04 8.56
CA THR A 87 13.29 11.44 9.23
C THR A 87 14.52 10.69 8.72
N VAL A 88 14.32 9.49 8.19
CA VAL A 88 15.36 8.64 7.60
C VAL A 88 15.27 8.55 6.08
N ALA A 89 14.28 9.20 5.47
CA ALA A 89 14.04 9.17 4.03
C ALA A 89 14.62 10.41 3.36
N SER A 90 15.17 10.24 2.14
CA SER A 90 15.84 11.32 1.41
C SER A 90 14.88 12.23 0.67
N ALA A 91 13.71 11.74 0.24
CA ALA A 91 12.74 12.51 -0.52
C ALA A 91 11.36 11.86 -0.47
N ILE A 92 10.32 12.68 -0.62
CA ILE A 92 8.93 12.22 -0.64
C ILE A 92 8.25 12.86 -1.85
N PRO A 93 8.37 12.27 -3.07
CA PRO A 93 7.57 12.73 -4.19
C PRO A 93 6.11 12.33 -3.97
N ALA A 94 5.20 13.28 -4.17
CA ALA A 94 3.77 13.03 -4.14
C ALA A 94 3.24 12.96 -5.56
N GLN A 95 2.40 11.95 -5.85
CA GLN A 95 1.73 11.79 -7.13
C GLN A 95 0.22 11.79 -6.91
N GLU A 96 -0.49 12.63 -7.62
CA GLU A 96 -1.94 12.65 -7.58
C GLU A 96 -2.50 11.51 -8.43
N TYR A 97 -3.55 10.88 -7.93
CA TYR A 97 -4.29 9.87 -8.65
C TYR A 97 -5.76 10.27 -8.74
N ALA A 98 -6.33 10.14 -9.93
CA ALA A 98 -7.75 10.42 -10.15
C ALA A 98 -8.33 9.43 -11.15
N ASN A 99 -9.48 8.86 -10.80
CA ASN A 99 -10.27 8.00 -11.68
C ASN A 99 -11.74 8.43 -11.54
N ASP A 100 -12.16 9.34 -12.40
CA ASP A 100 -13.51 9.91 -12.35
C ASP A 100 -14.61 8.87 -12.61
N ALA A 101 -14.31 7.86 -13.42
CA ALA A 101 -15.29 6.82 -13.76
C ALA A 101 -15.74 6.03 -12.53
N TYR A 102 -14.85 5.84 -11.55
CA TYR A 102 -15.15 5.10 -10.32
C TYR A 102 -15.11 5.97 -9.06
N SER A 103 -14.95 7.26 -9.21
CA SER A 103 -14.86 8.23 -8.11
C SER A 103 -13.75 7.86 -7.12
N VAL A 104 -12.55 7.60 -7.64
CA VAL A 104 -11.37 7.27 -6.84
C VAL A 104 -10.34 8.38 -7.00
N TYR A 105 -9.99 9.02 -5.91
CA TYR A 105 -9.04 10.12 -5.87
C TYR A 105 -8.07 9.91 -4.71
N GLY A 106 -6.82 10.30 -4.87
CA GLY A 106 -5.89 10.16 -3.78
C GLY A 106 -4.49 10.66 -4.08
N LEU A 107 -3.59 10.34 -3.16
CA LEU A 107 -2.17 10.65 -3.26
C LEU A 107 -1.35 9.39 -3.04
N TYR A 108 -0.29 9.28 -3.81
CA TYR A 108 0.70 8.21 -3.73
C TYR A 108 2.05 8.82 -3.36
N PHE A 109 2.71 8.22 -2.38
CA PHE A 109 4.00 8.69 -1.86
C PHE A 109 5.04 7.57 -1.91
N GLU A 110 6.25 7.91 -2.32
CA GLU A 110 7.41 7.02 -2.18
C GLU A 110 8.44 7.66 -1.25
N LEU A 111 8.94 6.88 -0.30
CA LEU A 111 10.02 7.28 0.60
C LEU A 111 11.31 6.62 0.12
N TYR A 112 12.32 7.43 -0.10
CA TYR A 112 13.64 6.96 -0.50
C TYR A 112 14.58 6.96 0.70
N GLY A 113 15.48 5.98 0.73
CA GLY A 113 16.42 5.82 1.82
C GLY A 113 16.08 4.62 2.69
N ASN A 114 16.67 4.56 3.88
CA ASN A 114 16.47 3.46 4.81
C ASN A 114 15.17 3.66 5.58
N THR A 115 14.06 3.20 5.00
CA THR A 115 12.75 3.24 5.65
C THR A 115 12.07 1.88 5.55
N ALA A 116 11.35 1.51 6.62
CA ALA A 116 10.55 0.29 6.63
C ALA A 116 9.25 0.43 5.82
N THR A 117 8.84 1.66 5.47
CA THR A 117 7.58 1.93 4.76
C THR A 117 7.84 2.75 3.50
N PRO A 118 8.42 2.10 2.45
CA PRO A 118 8.85 2.83 1.24
C PRO A 118 7.71 3.35 0.38
N ILE A 119 6.50 2.81 0.52
CA ILE A 119 5.35 3.18 -0.30
C ILE A 119 4.15 3.39 0.61
N GLN A 120 3.45 4.51 0.39
CA GLN A 120 2.20 4.81 1.10
C GLN A 120 1.26 5.53 0.16
N PHE A 121 -0.04 5.25 0.29
CA PHE A 121 -1.05 5.97 -0.47
C PHE A 121 -2.37 6.00 0.28
N TYR A 122 -3.24 6.94 -0.09
CA TYR A 122 -4.62 6.91 0.32
C TYR A 122 -5.54 7.18 -0.88
N LEU A 123 -6.74 6.63 -0.81
CA LEU A 123 -7.77 6.75 -1.84
C LEU A 123 -9.10 7.09 -1.16
N THR A 124 -9.88 7.94 -1.83
CA THR A 124 -11.18 8.38 -1.31
C THR A 124 -12.11 8.71 -2.46
N ASP A 125 -13.42 8.59 -2.22
CA ASP A 125 -14.44 9.16 -3.11
C ASP A 125 -14.83 10.59 -2.68
N SER A 126 -14.18 11.12 -1.65
CA SER A 126 -14.41 12.44 -1.03
C SER A 126 -15.72 12.57 -0.26
N VAL A 127 -16.56 11.56 -0.24
CA VAL A 127 -17.91 11.62 0.34
C VAL A 127 -18.10 10.61 1.47
N GLU A 128 -17.78 9.34 1.24
CA GLU A 128 -18.10 8.26 2.18
C GLU A 128 -16.93 7.34 2.52
N HIS A 129 -15.93 7.24 1.65
CA HIS A 129 -14.87 6.25 1.75
C HIS A 129 -13.50 6.89 1.90
N PHE A 130 -12.68 6.34 2.81
CA PHE A 130 -11.27 6.68 2.93
C PHE A 130 -10.47 5.41 3.17
N PHE A 131 -9.63 5.04 2.21
CA PHE A 131 -8.77 3.87 2.23
C PHE A 131 -7.32 4.30 2.25
N ARG A 132 -6.54 3.80 3.19
CA ARG A 132 -5.12 4.11 3.29
C ARG A 132 -4.31 2.82 3.31
N ALA A 133 -3.19 2.81 2.59
CA ALA A 133 -2.29 1.67 2.54
C ALA A 133 -0.86 2.11 2.82
N SER A 134 -0.13 1.29 3.58
CA SER A 134 1.29 1.46 3.87
C SER A 134 1.99 0.14 3.62
N VAL A 135 3.03 0.17 2.78
CA VAL A 135 3.82 -1.02 2.47
C VAL A 135 4.98 -1.11 3.46
N TYR A 136 5.06 -2.24 4.16
CA TYR A 136 6.14 -2.53 5.12
C TYR A 136 7.03 -3.64 4.57
N CYS A 137 8.35 -3.39 4.56
CA CYS A 137 9.34 -4.41 4.29
C CYS A 137 9.97 -4.80 5.63
N ASN A 138 9.77 -6.06 6.03
CA ASN A 138 10.13 -6.56 7.37
C ASN A 138 11.60 -7.00 7.47
N THR A 139 12.41 -6.70 6.45
CA THR A 139 13.85 -6.95 6.44
C THR A 139 14.61 -5.67 6.78
N ILE A 140 15.89 -5.82 7.15
CA ILE A 140 16.76 -4.67 7.38
C ILE A 140 16.83 -3.86 6.08
N PRO A 141 16.52 -2.54 6.12
CA PRO A 141 16.53 -1.72 4.92
C PRO A 141 17.92 -1.69 4.27
N ASN A 142 17.98 -2.15 3.02
CA ASN A 142 19.15 -2.06 2.17
C ASN A 142 18.65 -1.82 0.74
N GLN A 143 18.84 -0.61 0.24
CA GLN A 143 18.28 -0.21 -1.05
C GLN A 143 18.72 -1.10 -2.20
N ASP A 144 19.98 -1.51 -2.21
CA ASP A 144 20.52 -2.28 -3.35
C ASP A 144 19.93 -3.69 -3.43
N SER A 145 19.76 -4.35 -2.29
CA SER A 145 19.20 -5.71 -2.27
C SER A 145 17.67 -5.72 -2.30
N LEU A 146 17.02 -4.64 -1.87
CA LEU A 146 15.56 -4.53 -1.82
C LEU A 146 14.93 -3.89 -3.06
N ALA A 147 15.74 -3.32 -3.97
CA ALA A 147 15.23 -2.62 -5.15
C ALA A 147 14.26 -3.47 -6.00
N PRO A 148 14.54 -4.75 -6.30
CA PRO A 148 13.58 -5.59 -7.04
C PRO A 148 12.28 -5.83 -6.28
N ILE A 149 12.35 -5.96 -4.94
CA ILE A 149 11.17 -6.14 -4.08
C ILE A 149 10.34 -4.86 -4.09
N HIS A 150 10.98 -3.71 -3.97
CA HIS A 150 10.29 -2.42 -4.02
C HIS A 150 9.60 -2.21 -5.35
N GLU A 151 10.22 -2.59 -6.46
CA GLU A 151 9.60 -2.48 -7.78
C GLU A 151 8.37 -3.40 -7.91
N TYR A 152 8.46 -4.62 -7.40
CA TYR A 152 7.34 -5.54 -7.39
C TYR A 152 6.17 -4.99 -6.55
N LEU A 153 6.48 -4.48 -5.36
CA LEU A 153 5.46 -3.91 -4.46
C LEU A 153 4.88 -2.60 -5.02
N ARG A 154 5.69 -1.81 -5.73
CA ARG A 154 5.22 -0.61 -6.43
C ARG A 154 4.18 -0.96 -7.48
N GLN A 155 4.43 -2.00 -8.28
CA GLN A 155 3.47 -2.46 -9.28
C GLN A 155 2.18 -2.96 -8.63
N ASP A 156 2.29 -3.70 -7.53
CA ASP A 156 1.12 -4.20 -6.80
C ASP A 156 0.33 -3.08 -6.14
N ALA A 157 1.00 -2.08 -5.57
CA ALA A 157 0.34 -0.90 -5.01
C ALA A 157 -0.44 -0.15 -6.11
N ARG A 158 0.16 0.03 -7.27
CA ARG A 158 -0.52 0.65 -8.42
C ARG A 158 -1.71 -0.17 -8.88
N MET A 159 -1.61 -1.49 -8.89
CA MET A 159 -2.72 -2.36 -9.26
C MET A 159 -3.90 -2.17 -8.30
N ILE A 160 -3.63 -2.07 -7.00
CA ILE A 160 -4.68 -1.79 -6.01
C ILE A 160 -5.32 -0.43 -6.31
N MET A 161 -4.53 0.61 -6.51
CA MET A 161 -5.04 1.96 -6.79
C MET A 161 -5.89 2.01 -8.06
N GLU A 162 -5.43 1.38 -9.12
CA GLU A 162 -6.09 1.41 -10.43
C GLU A 162 -7.31 0.51 -10.51
N SER A 163 -7.43 -0.48 -9.64
CA SER A 163 -8.50 -1.47 -9.67
C SER A 163 -9.54 -1.31 -8.56
N ILE A 164 -9.30 -0.45 -7.59
CA ILE A 164 -10.23 -0.30 -6.47
C ILE A 164 -11.58 0.23 -6.93
N VAL A 165 -12.63 -0.37 -6.42
CA VAL A 165 -14.03 0.01 -6.68
C VAL A 165 -14.75 0.07 -5.33
N TRP A 166 -15.44 1.17 -5.08
CA TRP A 166 -16.28 1.30 -3.90
C TRP A 166 -17.56 0.50 -4.07
N ARG A 167 -17.96 -0.23 -3.04
CA ARG A 167 -19.11 -1.14 -3.12
C ARG A 167 -20.42 -0.52 -2.67
N TRP A 168 -20.37 0.50 -1.83
CA TRP A 168 -21.57 1.21 -1.36
C TRP A 168 -21.22 2.56 -0.74
#